data_40618ece257d0270fc3826af9eff805f
#
_entry.id   40618ece257d0270fc3826af9eff805f
#
_cell.length_a   1.000
_cell.length_b   1.000
_cell.length_c   1.000
_cell.angle_alpha   90.00
_cell.angle_beta   90.00
_cell.angle_gamma   90.00
#
_symmetry.space_group_name_H-M   'P 1'
#
loop_
_entity.id
_entity.type
_entity.pdbx_description
1 polymer ?
#
loop_
_entity_poly.entity_id
_entity_poly.type
_entity_poly.pdbx_seq_one_letter_code
_entity_poly.pdbx_strand_id
1 'polypeptide(L)'
;MKDLLKYLLAAAALLLWGQAAAAGPFGQLRGLCEPGKSVLLTAPTVVEGIVVSDYRSPNMELNPNLNYYSVDLEENDRTVYVEAADGSCGIRLRFDEASENRLARYDRVRLDLNGCRLTRTAAPDCMTLTGVQALNVLSVAPGTAAD
;
A
#
# COMPACT_ATOMS: atom_id res chain seq x y z
N MET A 1 5.83 47.32 16.82
CA MET A 1 5.21 46.75 15.60
C MET A 1 6.10 45.82 14.82
N LYS A 2 7.38 46.11 14.64
CA LYS A 2 8.29 45.18 13.88
C LYS A 2 8.52 43.82 14.52
N ASP A 3 8.49 43.72 15.85
CA ASP A 3 8.71 42.46 16.54
C ASP A 3 7.48 41.57 16.58
N LEU A 4 6.28 42.15 16.61
CA LEU A 4 5.03 41.39 16.53
C LEU A 4 4.89 40.65 15.19
N LEU A 5 5.36 41.27 14.10
CA LEU A 5 5.35 40.68 12.76
C LEU A 5 6.30 39.48 12.65
N LYS A 6 7.44 39.51 13.33
CA LYS A 6 8.40 38.39 13.38
C LYS A 6 7.81 37.16 14.10
N TYR A 7 7.09 37.38 15.20
CA TYR A 7 6.43 36.29 15.93
C TYR A 7 5.24 35.71 15.18
N LEU A 8 4.50 36.53 14.44
CA LEU A 8 3.44 36.05 13.55
C LEU A 8 3.96 35.23 12.37
N LEU A 9 5.09 35.61 11.77
CA LEU A 9 5.75 34.84 10.71
C LEU A 9 6.35 33.54 11.23
N ALA A 10 6.93 33.52 12.44
CA ALA A 10 7.43 32.31 13.07
C ALA A 10 6.31 31.34 13.45
N ALA A 11 5.18 31.84 13.95
CA ALA A 11 4.00 31.01 14.25
C ALA A 11 3.35 30.42 12.99
N ALA A 12 3.32 31.17 11.89
CA ALA A 12 2.82 30.66 10.60
C ALA A 12 3.74 29.59 10.01
N ALA A 13 5.06 29.71 10.19
CA ALA A 13 6.03 28.71 9.75
C ALA A 13 5.93 27.40 10.55
N LEU A 14 5.63 27.48 11.85
CA LEU A 14 5.43 26.30 12.71
C LEU A 14 4.12 25.55 12.41
N LEU A 15 3.11 26.22 11.87
CA LEU A 15 1.85 25.59 11.46
C LEU A 15 1.94 24.84 10.11
N LEU A 16 3.03 25.07 9.35
CA LEU A 16 3.29 24.37 8.08
C LEU A 16 4.09 23.07 8.27
N TRP A 17 4.63 22.83 9.47
CA TRP A 17 5.37 21.62 9.78
C TRP A 17 4.45 20.65 10.51
N GLY A 18 3.91 19.68 9.75
CA GLY A 18 3.34 18.48 10.34
C GLY A 18 1.87 18.20 10.09
N GLN A 19 1.32 18.59 8.96
CA GLN A 19 0.17 17.83 8.47
C GLN A 19 0.70 16.53 7.85
N ALA A 20 0.97 15.54 8.70
CA ALA A 20 1.02 14.17 8.22
C ALA A 20 -0.30 13.95 7.49
N ALA A 21 -0.24 13.76 6.16
CA ALA A 21 -1.42 13.52 5.38
C ALA A 21 -2.21 12.40 6.05
N ALA A 22 -3.46 12.66 6.41
CA ALA A 22 -4.32 11.64 6.98
C ALA A 22 -4.42 10.50 5.96
N ALA A 23 -4.24 9.26 6.40
CA ALA A 23 -4.43 8.12 5.54
C ALA A 23 -5.87 8.09 5.05
N GLY A 24 -6.04 8.04 3.75
CA GLY A 24 -7.36 7.85 3.15
C GLY A 24 -7.78 6.39 3.16
N PRO A 25 -9.08 6.08 3.11
CA PRO A 25 -9.54 4.71 2.96
C PRO A 25 -9.18 4.16 1.57
N PHE A 26 -8.86 2.87 1.47
CA PHE A 26 -8.56 2.19 0.19
C PHE A 26 -9.68 2.35 -0.85
N GLY A 27 -10.94 2.51 -0.41
CA GLY A 27 -12.05 2.77 -1.31
C GLY A 27 -11.87 3.99 -2.21
N GLN A 28 -11.11 4.99 -1.77
CA GLN A 28 -10.79 6.16 -2.60
C GLN A 28 -9.88 5.79 -3.79
N LEU A 29 -9.02 4.77 -3.67
CA LEU A 29 -8.19 4.31 -4.78
C LEU A 29 -9.02 3.83 -5.97
N ARG A 30 -10.20 3.26 -5.72
CA ARG A 30 -11.12 2.83 -6.77
C ARG A 30 -11.60 4.00 -7.63
N GLY A 31 -11.76 5.16 -7.01
CA GLY A 31 -12.15 6.39 -7.72
C GLY A 31 -11.03 6.99 -8.57
N LEU A 32 -9.78 6.63 -8.31
CA LEU A 32 -8.63 7.13 -9.07
C LEU A 32 -8.38 6.36 -10.37
N CYS A 33 -8.93 5.15 -10.52
CA CYS A 33 -8.68 4.29 -11.66
C CYS A 33 -9.96 3.58 -12.11
N GLU A 34 -10.35 3.78 -13.37
CA GLU A 34 -11.49 3.09 -13.97
C GLU A 34 -11.19 1.59 -14.15
N PRO A 35 -12.20 0.71 -14.06
CA PRO A 35 -12.04 -0.72 -14.37
C PRO A 35 -11.42 -0.95 -15.76
N GLY A 36 -10.43 -1.84 -15.83
CA GLY A 36 -9.70 -2.14 -17.06
C GLY A 36 -8.64 -1.09 -17.43
N LYS A 37 -8.34 -0.15 -16.56
CA LYS A 37 -7.35 0.92 -16.79
C LYS A 37 -6.18 0.84 -15.82
N SER A 38 -5.17 1.66 -16.11
CA SER A 38 -4.02 1.90 -15.24
C SER A 38 -3.73 3.38 -15.17
N VAL A 39 -3.31 3.84 -13.99
CA VAL A 39 -2.92 5.24 -13.73
C VAL A 39 -1.64 5.27 -12.91
N LEU A 40 -0.75 6.21 -13.21
CA LEU A 40 0.41 6.53 -12.38
C LEU A 40 -0.03 7.51 -11.29
N LEU A 41 0.19 7.16 -10.03
CA LEU A 41 -0.07 8.05 -8.90
C LEU A 41 1.07 9.06 -8.77
N THR A 42 0.81 10.31 -9.04
CA THR A 42 1.82 11.39 -9.08
C THR A 42 1.71 12.38 -7.92
N ALA A 43 0.84 12.08 -6.97
CA ALA A 43 0.64 12.86 -5.76
C ALA A 43 0.72 11.95 -4.53
N PRO A 44 1.11 12.48 -3.36
CA PRO A 44 1.07 11.74 -2.10
C PRO A 44 -0.31 11.13 -1.88
N THR A 45 -0.36 9.81 -1.81
CA THR A 45 -1.59 9.03 -1.62
C THR A 45 -1.34 8.04 -0.49
N VAL A 46 -1.65 8.48 0.74
CA VAL A 46 -1.36 7.69 1.94
C VAL A 46 -2.56 6.84 2.30
N VAL A 47 -2.32 5.54 2.48
CA VAL A 47 -3.32 4.55 2.93
C VAL A 47 -2.80 3.75 4.11
N GLU A 48 -3.71 3.21 4.90
CA GLU A 48 -3.40 2.30 6.01
C GLU A 48 -4.19 1.00 5.86
N GLY A 49 -3.54 -0.11 6.19
CA GLY A 49 -4.18 -1.42 6.13
C GLY A 49 -3.43 -2.49 6.88
N ILE A 50 -3.94 -3.70 6.79
CA ILE A 50 -3.41 -4.90 7.44
C ILE A 50 -2.93 -5.86 6.37
N VAL A 51 -1.73 -6.39 6.52
CA VAL A 51 -1.18 -7.43 5.63
C VAL A 51 -1.90 -8.75 5.90
N VAL A 52 -2.52 -9.32 4.88
CA VAL A 52 -3.32 -10.55 5.00
C VAL A 52 -2.67 -11.76 4.34
N SER A 53 -1.56 -11.58 3.63
CA SER A 53 -0.79 -12.68 3.02
C SER A 53 0.57 -12.86 3.70
N ASP A 54 1.13 -14.06 3.54
CA ASP A 54 2.50 -14.36 3.97
C ASP A 54 3.26 -14.98 2.79
N TYR A 55 4.19 -14.24 2.22
CA TYR A 55 5.02 -14.72 1.12
C TYR A 55 5.97 -15.85 1.54
N ARG A 56 6.28 -15.96 2.85
CA ARG A 56 7.10 -17.06 3.43
C ARG A 56 6.34 -18.35 3.57
N SER A 57 5.01 -18.27 3.57
CA SER A 57 4.10 -19.41 3.60
C SER A 57 3.06 -19.22 2.49
N PRO A 58 3.46 -19.39 1.23
CA PRO A 58 2.59 -19.10 0.11
C PRO A 58 1.33 -19.97 0.18
N ASN A 59 0.18 -19.34 0.34
CA ASN A 59 -1.14 -19.97 0.29
C ASN A 59 -1.54 -20.33 -1.15
N MET A 60 -0.59 -20.47 -2.04
CA MET A 60 -0.87 -21.01 -3.36
C MET A 60 -1.06 -22.52 -3.19
N GLU A 61 -2.29 -22.90 -2.96
CA GLU A 61 -2.67 -24.31 -3.08
C GLU A 61 -2.26 -24.77 -4.47
N LEU A 62 -1.37 -25.76 -4.50
CA LEU A 62 -1.05 -26.47 -5.72
C LEU A 62 -2.39 -26.96 -6.30
N ASN A 63 -2.87 -26.38 -7.38
CA ASN A 63 -4.06 -26.87 -8.03
C ASN A 63 -3.72 -28.26 -8.59
N PRO A 64 -4.24 -29.36 -8.01
CA PRO A 64 -3.88 -30.71 -8.44
C PRO A 64 -4.34 -31.03 -9.86
N ASN A 65 -5.17 -30.18 -10.46
CA ASN A 65 -5.66 -30.32 -11.83
C ASN A 65 -4.76 -29.61 -12.86
N LEU A 66 -3.75 -28.88 -12.43
CA LEU A 66 -2.75 -28.30 -13.31
C LEU A 66 -1.51 -29.18 -13.30
N ASN A 67 -1.14 -29.72 -14.47
CA ASN A 67 0.07 -30.53 -14.67
C ASN A 67 1.39 -29.72 -14.50
N TYR A 68 1.32 -28.47 -14.08
CA TYR A 68 2.44 -27.59 -13.89
C TYR A 68 2.49 -27.11 -12.45
N TYR A 69 3.43 -27.67 -11.70
CA TYR A 69 3.74 -27.30 -10.32
C TYR A 69 4.78 -26.18 -10.26
N SER A 70 4.63 -25.14 -11.06
CA SER A 70 5.54 -24.01 -10.98
C SER A 70 4.83 -22.86 -10.27
N VAL A 71 5.13 -22.71 -8.97
CA VAL A 71 4.91 -21.44 -8.29
C VAL A 71 6.05 -20.52 -8.71
N ASP A 72 5.74 -19.35 -9.25
CA ASP A 72 6.72 -18.33 -9.44
C ASP A 72 7.09 -17.74 -8.07
N LEU A 73 8.15 -18.28 -7.47
CA LEU A 73 8.59 -17.88 -6.14
C LEU A 73 9.08 -16.44 -6.13
N GLU A 74 9.68 -15.97 -7.20
CA GLU A 74 10.14 -14.59 -7.29
C GLU A 74 8.95 -13.62 -7.30
N GLU A 75 7.92 -13.91 -8.07
CA GLU A 75 6.69 -13.12 -8.09
C GLU A 75 5.95 -13.21 -6.74
N ASN A 76 5.93 -14.38 -6.11
CA ASN A 76 5.38 -14.55 -4.77
C ASN A 76 6.10 -13.66 -3.75
N ASP A 77 7.43 -13.67 -3.76
CA ASP A 77 8.24 -12.92 -2.78
C ASP A 77 8.12 -11.41 -2.97
N ARG A 78 7.82 -10.96 -4.18
CA ARG A 78 7.52 -9.55 -4.50
C ARG A 78 6.11 -9.11 -4.14
N THR A 79 5.20 -10.04 -3.88
CA THR A 79 3.77 -9.75 -3.79
C THR A 79 3.27 -9.85 -2.36
N VAL A 80 2.46 -8.89 -1.96
CA VAL A 80 1.75 -8.90 -0.68
C VAL A 80 0.32 -8.36 -0.87
N TYR A 81 -0.63 -8.90 -0.13
CA TYR A 81 -2.01 -8.42 -0.10
C TYR A 81 -2.24 -7.65 1.19
N VAL A 82 -2.80 -6.46 1.04
CA VAL A 82 -3.14 -5.57 2.15
C VAL A 82 -4.62 -5.27 2.10
N GLU A 83 -5.30 -5.40 3.22
CA GLU A 83 -6.72 -5.14 3.38
C GLU A 83 -6.93 -3.90 4.24
N ALA A 84 -7.97 -3.13 3.92
CA ALA A 84 -8.41 -2.03 4.77
C ALA A 84 -8.83 -2.58 6.14
N ALA A 85 -8.57 -1.83 7.22
CA ALA A 85 -8.85 -2.28 8.59
C ALA A 85 -10.35 -2.57 8.84
N ASP A 86 -11.24 -2.01 8.04
CA ASP A 86 -12.69 -2.26 8.08
C ASP A 86 -13.14 -3.43 7.18
N GLY A 87 -12.20 -4.12 6.52
CA GLY A 87 -12.49 -5.21 5.61
C GLY A 87 -13.19 -4.81 4.30
N SER A 88 -13.32 -3.52 4.03
CA SER A 88 -14.14 -3.02 2.91
C SER A 88 -13.52 -3.28 1.55
N CYS A 89 -12.20 -3.31 1.46
CA CYS A 89 -11.50 -3.63 0.23
C CYS A 89 -10.04 -4.01 0.48
N GLY A 90 -9.46 -4.76 -0.47
CA GLY A 90 -8.05 -5.13 -0.46
C GLY A 90 -7.33 -4.63 -1.71
N ILE A 91 -6.02 -4.57 -1.61
CA ILE A 91 -5.12 -4.25 -2.71
C ILE A 91 -3.98 -5.26 -2.78
N ARG A 92 -3.53 -5.54 -3.99
CA ARG A 92 -2.29 -6.28 -4.22
C ARG A 92 -1.15 -5.29 -4.40
N LEU A 93 -0.11 -5.40 -3.59
CA LEU A 93 1.15 -4.68 -3.75
C LEU A 93 2.17 -5.59 -4.44
N ARG A 94 2.86 -5.06 -5.44
CA ARG A 94 3.98 -5.74 -6.08
C ARG A 94 5.21 -4.85 -5.98
N PHE A 95 6.17 -5.29 -5.19
CA PHE A 95 7.45 -4.64 -5.03
C PHE A 95 8.32 -4.78 -6.29
N ASP A 96 9.16 -3.80 -6.56
CA ASP A 96 10.11 -3.86 -7.67
C ASP A 96 11.16 -4.95 -7.44
N GLU A 97 11.60 -5.09 -6.18
CA GLU A 97 12.56 -6.11 -5.78
C GLU A 97 12.00 -6.96 -4.62
N ALA A 98 12.20 -8.27 -4.67
CA ALA A 98 11.77 -9.18 -3.60
C ALA A 98 12.39 -8.83 -2.24
N SER A 99 13.62 -8.34 -2.22
CA SER A 99 14.34 -7.94 -1.01
C SER A 99 13.74 -6.72 -0.30
N GLU A 100 12.91 -5.95 -0.99
CA GLU A 100 12.22 -4.78 -0.44
C GLU A 100 10.91 -5.15 0.27
N ASN A 101 10.34 -6.33 -0.03
CA ASN A 101 9.16 -6.84 0.64
C ASN A 101 9.54 -7.47 1.98
N ARG A 102 9.42 -6.69 3.05
CA ARG A 102 9.71 -7.12 4.44
C ARG A 102 8.44 -7.24 5.29
N LEU A 103 7.29 -7.13 4.66
CA LEU A 103 6.01 -7.15 5.35
C LEU A 103 5.66 -8.58 5.77
N ALA A 104 5.10 -8.71 6.96
CA ALA A 104 4.66 -9.98 7.53
C ALA A 104 3.14 -9.98 7.68
N ARG A 105 2.55 -11.15 7.69
CA ARG A 105 1.11 -11.31 7.92
C ARG A 105 0.72 -10.67 9.25
N TYR A 106 -0.39 -9.93 9.23
CA TYR A 106 -0.95 -9.13 10.32
C TYR A 106 -0.23 -7.80 10.61
N ASP A 107 0.88 -7.49 9.93
CA ASP A 107 1.45 -6.17 10.05
C ASP A 107 0.42 -5.09 9.70
N ARG A 108 0.33 -4.07 10.55
CA ARG A 108 -0.39 -2.83 10.22
C ARG A 108 0.58 -1.92 9.49
N VAL A 109 0.24 -1.55 8.29
CA VAL A 109 1.12 -0.79 7.41
C VAL A 109 0.50 0.54 7.02
N ARG A 110 1.35 1.55 6.93
CA ARG A 110 1.04 2.85 6.36
C ARG A 110 1.91 3.05 5.13
N LEU A 111 1.28 3.32 4.00
CA LEU A 111 1.91 3.36 2.70
C LEU A 111 1.66 4.71 2.04
N ASP A 112 2.70 5.30 1.43
CA ASP A 112 2.54 6.36 0.44
C ASP A 112 2.70 5.78 -0.96
N LEU A 113 1.65 5.82 -1.74
CA LEU A 113 1.58 5.21 -3.07
C LEU A 113 2.05 6.16 -4.17
N ASN A 114 2.63 7.31 -3.83
CA ASN A 114 3.21 8.23 -4.81
C ASN A 114 4.30 7.54 -5.62
N GLY A 115 4.26 7.67 -6.93
CA GLY A 115 5.17 7.00 -7.86
C GLY A 115 4.73 5.59 -8.27
N CYS A 116 3.79 4.97 -7.56
CA CYS A 116 3.27 3.65 -7.92
C CYS A 116 2.26 3.72 -9.07
N ARG A 117 2.16 2.64 -9.83
CA ARG A 117 1.14 2.45 -10.87
C ARG A 117 -0.01 1.63 -10.31
N LEU A 118 -1.18 2.25 -10.25
CA LEU A 118 -2.42 1.58 -9.90
C LEU A 118 -3.05 1.00 -11.16
N THR A 119 -3.32 -0.29 -11.16
CA THR A 119 -4.08 -1.00 -12.19
C THR A 119 -5.34 -1.58 -11.56
N ARG A 120 -6.48 -1.39 -12.22
CA ARG A 120 -7.76 -1.96 -11.78
C ARG A 120 -8.30 -2.88 -12.86
N THR A 121 -8.47 -4.16 -12.56
CA THR A 121 -9.13 -5.12 -13.46
C THR A 121 -10.65 -4.97 -13.38
N ALA A 122 -11.37 -5.40 -14.42
CA ALA A 122 -12.83 -5.29 -14.46
C ALA A 122 -13.54 -6.56 -13.96
N ALA A 123 -12.94 -7.72 -14.22
CA ALA A 123 -13.54 -9.00 -13.86
C ALA A 123 -12.44 -10.04 -13.53
N PRO A 124 -12.17 -10.33 -12.24
CA PRO A 124 -12.76 -9.69 -11.06
C PRO A 124 -12.29 -8.23 -10.89
N ASP A 125 -13.06 -7.42 -10.14
CA ASP A 125 -12.68 -6.03 -9.81
C ASP A 125 -11.61 -6.06 -8.73
N CYS A 126 -10.35 -6.01 -9.14
CA CYS A 126 -9.19 -6.03 -8.27
C CYS A 126 -8.26 -4.86 -8.55
N MET A 127 -7.62 -4.37 -7.50
CA MET A 127 -6.61 -3.32 -7.56
C MET A 127 -5.22 -3.89 -7.34
N THR A 128 -4.29 -3.57 -8.21
CA THR A 128 -2.87 -3.92 -8.10
C THR A 128 -2.02 -2.66 -8.20
N LEU A 129 -1.08 -2.53 -7.28
CA LEU A 129 -0.06 -1.47 -7.28
C LEU A 129 1.29 -2.10 -7.65
N THR A 130 1.90 -1.60 -8.72
CA THR A 130 3.24 -1.97 -9.18
C THR A 130 4.19 -0.78 -9.03
N GLY A 131 5.50 -1.04 -9.06
CA GLY A 131 6.48 -0.01 -8.79
C GLY A 131 6.58 0.34 -7.30
N VAL A 132 6.19 -0.58 -6.42
CA VAL A 132 6.29 -0.38 -4.98
C VAL A 132 7.73 -0.62 -4.55
N GLN A 133 8.27 0.29 -3.76
CA GLN A 133 9.62 0.24 -3.21
C GLN A 133 9.59 0.35 -1.69
N ALA A 134 10.68 0.01 -1.03
CA ALA A 134 10.77 0.11 0.43
C ALA A 134 10.43 1.51 0.96
N LEU A 135 10.76 2.56 0.19
CA LEU A 135 10.46 3.95 0.55
C LEU A 135 8.95 4.29 0.59
N ASN A 136 8.13 3.49 -0.10
CA ASN A 136 6.67 3.67 -0.05
C ASN A 136 6.07 3.18 1.28
N VAL A 137 6.81 2.36 2.05
CA VAL A 137 6.38 1.87 3.35
C VAL A 137 6.78 2.88 4.42
N LEU A 138 5.85 3.73 4.84
CA LEU A 138 6.10 4.80 5.81
C LEU A 138 6.26 4.27 7.24
N SER A 139 5.46 3.26 7.60
CA SER A 139 5.56 2.60 8.92
C SER A 139 4.99 1.19 8.88
N VAL A 140 5.52 0.35 9.76
CA VAL A 140 5.04 -1.01 10.02
C VAL A 140 4.90 -1.19 11.52
N ALA A 141 3.75 -1.65 11.97
CA ALA A 141 3.52 -2.09 13.34
C ALA A 141 3.14 -3.57 13.31
N PRO A 142 3.92 -4.47 13.94
CA PRO A 142 3.58 -5.88 14.01
C PRO A 142 2.21 -6.08 14.67
N GLY A 143 1.41 -6.97 14.08
CA GLY A 143 0.11 -7.34 14.59
C GLY A 143 0.00 -8.85 14.84
N THR A 144 -1.16 -9.27 15.32
CA THR A 144 -1.49 -10.68 15.57
C THR A 144 -2.84 -11.03 14.93
N ALA A 145 -3.15 -12.32 14.85
CA ALA A 145 -4.44 -12.79 14.32
C ALA A 145 -5.66 -12.34 15.17
N ALA A 146 -5.42 -11.76 16.35
CA ALA A 146 -6.47 -11.26 17.24
C ALA A 146 -6.74 -9.75 17.07
N ASP A 147 -5.93 -9.06 16.27
CA ASP A 147 -6.07 -7.64 15.97
C ASP A 147 -6.95 -7.42 14.73
#